data_3ef34136fa42fd17b6a00c4fe7e84979
#
_entry.id   3ef34136fa42fd17b6a00c4fe7e84979
#
_cell.length_a   1.000
_cell.length_b   1.000
_cell.length_c   1.000
_cell.angle_alpha   90.00
_cell.angle_beta   90.00
_cell.angle_gamma   90.00
#
_symmetry.space_group_name_H-M   'P 1'
#
loop_
_entity.id
_entity.type
_entity.pdbx_description
1 polymer ?
#
loop_
_entity_poly.entity_id
_entity_poly.type
_entity_poly.pdbx_seq_one_letter_code
_entity_poly.pdbx_strand_id
1 'polypeptide(L)'
;MPKYLILKHYNGGPEPATFAPMNEWTPDEISAHMSFQHEVIEMLTERGEFVDAQALSPDGAWVQYGGPDAAPVVTDGPFPETKELIAGWFVIDVDSQKRAHEVAAHVSSAPGKGGEPIHEWLEVRPFMAEDGQEAVKRFKERTGH
;
A
#
# COMPACT_ATOMS: atom_id res chain seq x y z
N MET A 1 15.26 12.95 -5.13
CA MET A 1 13.79 13.08 -5.18
C MET A 1 13.19 12.43 -3.95
N PRO A 2 12.13 12.98 -3.37
CA PRO A 2 11.52 12.37 -2.18
C PRO A 2 10.82 11.06 -2.52
N LYS A 3 10.84 10.15 -1.55
CA LYS A 3 10.20 8.85 -1.70
C LYS A 3 8.84 8.83 -1.03
N TYR A 4 7.92 8.10 -1.64
CA TYR A 4 6.56 7.93 -1.15
C TYR A 4 6.21 6.45 -1.14
N LEU A 5 5.41 6.07 -0.15
CA LEU A 5 4.83 4.74 -0.05
C LEU A 5 3.36 4.83 -0.43
N ILE A 6 2.96 4.01 -1.40
CA ILE A 6 1.55 3.87 -1.79
C ILE A 6 1.08 2.54 -1.23
N LEU A 7 0.12 2.58 -0.31
CA LEU A 7 -0.36 1.41 0.41
C LEU A 7 -1.74 0.99 -0.09
N LYS A 8 -1.86 -0.30 -0.34
CA LYS A 8 -3.13 -0.93 -0.70
C LYS A 8 -3.68 -1.66 0.53
N HIS A 9 -4.96 -1.45 0.82
CA HIS A 9 -5.64 -2.07 1.96
C HIS A 9 -6.70 -3.06 1.49
N TYR A 10 -6.89 -4.15 2.20
CA TYR A 10 -7.88 -5.16 1.84
C TYR A 10 -9.31 -4.65 1.98
N ASN A 11 -9.58 -3.81 2.98
CA ASN A 11 -10.95 -3.38 3.31
C ASN A 11 -11.32 -2.00 2.76
N GLY A 12 -10.50 -1.44 1.87
CA GLY A 12 -10.77 -0.15 1.28
C GLY A 12 -9.92 0.94 1.89
N GLY A 13 -10.49 1.94 2.50
CA GLY A 13 -9.78 3.09 3.05
C GLY A 13 -10.79 4.00 3.72
N PRO A 14 -10.91 5.28 3.26
CA PRO A 14 -11.93 6.19 3.81
C PRO A 14 -13.35 5.66 3.68
N GLU A 15 -13.59 4.81 2.68
CA GLU A 15 -14.88 4.16 2.44
C GLU A 15 -14.65 2.68 2.21
N PRO A 16 -15.64 1.81 2.52
CA PRO A 16 -15.52 0.39 2.20
C PRO A 16 -15.31 0.17 0.70
N ALA A 17 -14.59 -0.89 0.35
CA ALA A 17 -14.37 -1.25 -1.05
C ALA A 17 -15.70 -1.52 -1.74
N THR A 18 -15.88 -0.94 -2.93
CA THR A 18 -17.11 -1.09 -3.71
C THR A 18 -16.95 -2.03 -4.89
N PHE A 19 -15.72 -2.43 -5.21
CA PHE A 19 -15.45 -3.35 -6.30
C PHE A 19 -15.59 -4.80 -5.81
N ALA A 20 -15.92 -5.71 -6.72
CA ALA A 20 -16.04 -7.13 -6.39
C ALA A 20 -14.68 -7.68 -5.95
N PRO A 21 -14.63 -8.53 -4.92
CA PRO A 21 -13.37 -9.13 -4.49
C PRO A 21 -12.78 -10.04 -5.55
N MET A 22 -11.46 -10.13 -5.56
CA MET A 22 -10.70 -10.82 -6.62
C MET A 22 -11.09 -12.30 -6.77
N ASN A 23 -11.59 -12.94 -5.70
CA ASN A 23 -12.05 -14.33 -5.78
C ASN A 23 -13.31 -14.51 -6.62
N GLU A 24 -13.98 -13.40 -7.00
CA GLU A 24 -15.13 -13.42 -7.90
C GLU A 24 -14.77 -13.08 -9.34
N TRP A 25 -13.49 -12.83 -9.62
CA TRP A 25 -13.03 -12.47 -10.96
C TRP A 25 -12.71 -13.72 -11.77
N THR A 26 -12.85 -13.62 -13.09
CA THR A 26 -12.40 -14.67 -14.00
C THR A 26 -10.87 -14.68 -14.09
N PRO A 27 -10.25 -15.80 -14.53
CA PRO A 27 -8.80 -15.82 -14.75
C PRO A 27 -8.32 -14.72 -15.70
N ASP A 28 -9.09 -14.39 -16.74
CA ASP A 28 -8.74 -13.33 -17.68
C ASP A 28 -8.76 -11.95 -17.01
N GLU A 29 -9.71 -11.72 -16.12
CA GLU A 29 -9.80 -10.46 -15.37
C GLU A 29 -8.62 -10.30 -14.43
N ILE A 30 -8.24 -11.38 -13.73
CA ILE A 30 -7.05 -11.39 -12.86
C ILE A 30 -5.80 -11.12 -13.69
N SER A 31 -5.67 -11.79 -14.85
CA SER A 31 -4.53 -11.61 -15.74
C SER A 31 -4.42 -10.17 -16.24
N ALA A 32 -5.55 -9.56 -16.61
CA ALA A 32 -5.56 -8.17 -17.06
C ALA A 32 -5.12 -7.21 -15.94
N HIS A 33 -5.56 -7.47 -14.72
CA HIS A 33 -5.17 -6.67 -13.55
C HIS A 33 -3.66 -6.77 -13.31
N MET A 34 -3.12 -7.99 -13.34
CA MET A 34 -1.68 -8.21 -13.14
C MET A 34 -0.84 -7.59 -14.26
N SER A 35 -1.32 -7.67 -15.50
CA SER A 35 -0.64 -7.04 -16.63
C SER A 35 -0.60 -5.52 -16.48
N PHE A 36 -1.68 -4.92 -16.01
CA PHE A 36 -1.73 -3.48 -15.71
C PHE A 36 -0.68 -3.10 -14.67
N GLN A 37 -0.55 -3.89 -13.60
CA GLN A 37 0.45 -3.64 -12.56
C GLN A 37 1.86 -3.68 -13.14
N HIS A 38 2.15 -4.64 -14.01
CA HIS A 38 3.45 -4.74 -14.67
C HIS A 38 3.71 -3.52 -15.58
N GLU A 39 2.71 -3.05 -16.29
CA GLU A 39 2.82 -1.86 -17.14
C GLU A 39 3.11 -0.61 -16.31
N VAL A 40 2.50 -0.48 -15.14
CA VAL A 40 2.78 0.62 -14.21
C VAL A 40 4.24 0.58 -13.78
N ILE A 41 4.73 -0.61 -13.39
CA ILE A 41 6.12 -0.79 -12.98
C ILE A 41 7.08 -0.42 -14.12
N GLU A 42 6.79 -0.85 -15.35
CA GLU A 42 7.60 -0.51 -16.49
C GLU A 42 7.63 1.00 -16.75
N MET A 43 6.48 1.65 -16.69
CA MET A 43 6.38 3.08 -16.89
C MET A 43 7.18 3.85 -15.82
N LEU A 44 7.04 3.45 -14.57
CA LEU A 44 7.78 4.08 -13.47
C LEU A 44 9.29 3.84 -13.60
N THR A 45 9.68 2.63 -14.02
CA THR A 45 11.09 2.28 -14.22
C THR A 45 11.72 3.14 -15.31
N GLU A 46 11.02 3.31 -16.42
CA GLU A 46 11.50 4.15 -17.53
C GLU A 46 11.68 5.61 -17.12
N ARG A 47 10.86 6.08 -16.19
CA ARG A 47 10.94 7.46 -15.69
C ARG A 47 11.92 7.61 -14.54
N GLY A 48 12.53 6.52 -14.07
CA GLY A 48 13.44 6.56 -12.90
C GLY A 48 12.70 6.75 -11.59
N GLU A 49 11.42 6.44 -11.56
CA GLU A 49 10.57 6.66 -10.39
C GLU A 49 10.26 5.39 -9.59
N PHE A 50 10.56 4.22 -10.12
CA PHE A 50 10.27 2.94 -9.45
C PHE A 50 11.34 2.58 -8.43
N VAL A 51 10.93 2.16 -7.23
CA VAL A 51 11.84 1.64 -6.20
C VAL A 51 11.49 0.19 -5.86
N ASP A 52 10.23 -0.08 -5.48
CA ASP A 52 9.79 -1.42 -5.11
C ASP A 52 8.28 -1.55 -5.22
N ALA A 53 7.80 -2.78 -5.38
CA ALA A 53 6.38 -3.09 -5.34
C ALA A 53 6.22 -4.53 -4.88
N GLN A 54 5.36 -4.76 -3.90
CA GLN A 54 5.11 -6.09 -3.35
C GLN A 54 3.63 -6.27 -3.01
N ALA A 55 3.13 -7.49 -3.18
CA ALA A 55 1.83 -7.90 -2.68
C ALA A 55 2.04 -8.77 -1.44
N LEU A 56 1.13 -8.68 -0.49
CA LEU A 56 1.22 -9.42 0.76
C LEU A 56 0.11 -10.47 0.83
N SER A 57 0.45 -11.63 1.39
CA SER A 57 -0.56 -12.63 1.77
C SER A 57 -1.42 -12.09 2.91
N PRO A 58 -2.71 -12.48 2.99
CA PRO A 58 -3.53 -12.11 4.14
C PRO A 58 -3.14 -12.82 5.44
N ASP A 59 -2.28 -13.83 5.35
CA ASP A 59 -1.80 -14.54 6.54
C ASP A 59 -0.74 -13.73 7.27
N GLY A 60 -0.75 -13.80 8.58
CA GLY A 60 0.25 -13.09 9.35
C GLY A 60 0.14 -13.35 10.85
N ALA A 61 1.00 -12.69 11.60
CA ALA A 61 1.02 -12.82 13.06
C ALA A 61 1.47 -11.50 13.68
N TRP A 62 1.04 -11.29 14.91
CA TRP A 62 1.56 -10.23 15.77
C TRP A 62 2.64 -10.81 16.64
N VAL A 63 3.78 -10.14 16.74
CA VAL A 63 4.92 -10.61 17.51
C VAL A 63 5.39 -9.52 18.47
N GLN A 64 5.70 -9.91 19.69
CA GLN A 64 6.18 -9.00 20.72
C GLN A 64 7.42 -9.60 21.39
N TYR A 65 8.33 -8.75 21.83
CA TYR A 65 9.48 -9.17 22.60
C TYR A 65 9.03 -9.80 23.91
N GLY A 66 9.50 -11.01 24.20
CA GLY A 66 9.05 -11.77 25.35
C GLY A 66 9.91 -11.60 26.61
N GLY A 67 11.04 -10.89 26.52
CA GLY A 67 11.98 -10.73 27.63
C GLY A 67 13.36 -11.33 27.31
N PRO A 68 14.38 -11.08 28.14
CA PRO A 68 15.78 -11.46 27.86
C PRO A 68 15.99 -12.95 27.61
N ASP A 69 15.30 -13.80 28.34
CA ASP A 69 15.47 -15.26 28.25
C ASP A 69 14.23 -15.99 27.81
N ALA A 70 13.29 -15.29 27.17
CA ALA A 70 12.04 -15.85 26.74
C ALA A 70 11.92 -15.84 25.21
N ALA A 71 11.12 -16.79 24.69
CA ALA A 71 10.78 -16.80 23.28
C ALA A 71 9.91 -15.59 22.93
N PRO A 72 9.87 -15.17 21.66
CA PRO A 72 8.93 -14.13 21.25
C PRO A 72 7.49 -14.50 21.56
N VAL A 73 6.69 -13.50 21.93
CA VAL A 73 5.23 -13.69 22.10
C VAL A 73 4.61 -13.57 20.71
N VAL A 74 3.91 -14.61 20.27
CA VAL A 74 3.31 -14.66 18.93
C VAL A 74 1.83 -14.94 19.05
N THR A 75 1.02 -14.18 18.32
CA THR A 75 -0.42 -14.42 18.24
C THR A 75 -0.90 -14.24 16.80
N ASP A 76 -1.96 -14.95 16.42
CA ASP A 76 -2.52 -14.89 15.08
C ASP A 76 -3.11 -13.52 14.77
N GLY A 77 -3.04 -13.15 13.53
CA GLY A 77 -3.61 -11.89 13.05
C GLY A 77 -2.63 -11.16 12.16
N PRO A 78 -3.01 -9.98 11.69
CA PRO A 78 -4.32 -9.37 11.79
C PRO A 78 -5.37 -10.11 10.95
N PHE A 79 -6.65 -9.90 11.25
CA PHE A 79 -7.76 -10.52 10.52
C PHE A 79 -8.44 -9.47 9.65
N PRO A 80 -8.57 -9.71 8.33
CA PRO A 80 -9.12 -8.70 7.40
C PRO A 80 -10.53 -8.26 7.73
N GLU A 81 -11.34 -9.14 8.31
CA GLU A 81 -12.75 -8.87 8.63
C GLU A 81 -12.94 -7.93 9.82
N THR A 82 -11.90 -7.72 10.62
CA THR A 82 -12.01 -6.90 11.84
C THR A 82 -11.18 -5.63 11.84
N LYS A 83 -10.19 -5.54 10.94
CA LYS A 83 -9.24 -4.41 10.91
C LYS A 83 -8.81 -4.11 9.49
N GLU A 84 -8.28 -2.91 9.27
CA GLU A 84 -7.56 -2.61 8.05
C GLU A 84 -6.34 -3.52 7.98
N LEU A 85 -6.16 -4.15 6.83
CA LEU A 85 -5.04 -5.03 6.57
C LEU A 85 -4.37 -4.60 5.29
N ILE A 86 -3.05 -4.36 5.37
CA ILE A 86 -2.28 -3.93 4.21
C ILE A 86 -2.15 -5.11 3.23
N ALA A 87 -2.56 -4.88 1.99
CA ALA A 87 -2.51 -5.89 0.94
C ALA A 87 -1.23 -5.83 0.11
N GLY A 88 -0.56 -4.67 0.10
CA GLY A 88 0.66 -4.50 -0.66
C GLY A 88 1.06 -3.05 -0.75
N TRP A 89 2.12 -2.79 -1.52
CA TRP A 89 2.63 -1.43 -1.65
C TRP A 89 3.39 -1.21 -2.95
N PHE A 90 3.49 0.09 -3.31
CA PHE A 90 4.49 0.61 -4.23
C PHE A 90 5.36 1.59 -3.48
N VAL A 91 6.67 1.54 -3.71
CA VAL A 91 7.60 2.58 -3.26
C VAL A 91 8.07 3.30 -4.51
N ILE A 92 7.88 4.63 -4.53
CA ILE A 92 8.24 5.46 -5.66
C ILE A 92 9.14 6.61 -5.23
N ASP A 93 9.99 7.06 -6.13
CA ASP A 93 10.90 8.19 -5.93
C ASP A 93 10.54 9.25 -6.97
N VAL A 94 9.82 10.28 -6.53
CA VAL A 94 9.24 11.29 -7.42
C VAL A 94 9.59 12.69 -6.97
N ASP A 95 9.44 13.67 -7.86
CA ASP A 95 9.89 15.03 -7.60
C ASP A 95 8.88 15.87 -6.81
N SER A 96 7.65 15.40 -6.63
CA SER A 96 6.63 16.18 -5.92
C SER A 96 5.53 15.30 -5.35
N GLN A 97 4.84 15.82 -4.35
CA GLN A 97 3.64 15.19 -3.81
C GLN A 97 2.55 15.07 -4.88
N LYS A 98 2.42 16.06 -5.73
CA LYS A 98 1.46 16.03 -6.84
C LYS A 98 1.72 14.83 -7.74
N ARG A 99 2.98 14.56 -8.07
CA ARG A 99 3.34 13.42 -8.91
C ARG A 99 3.02 12.10 -8.19
N ALA A 100 3.28 12.01 -6.88
CA ALA A 100 2.94 10.83 -6.08
C ALA A 100 1.44 10.55 -6.15
N HIS A 101 0.60 11.59 -6.04
CA HIS A 101 -0.85 11.45 -6.15
C HIS A 101 -1.29 11.01 -7.54
N GLU A 102 -0.65 11.53 -8.58
CA GLU A 102 -0.93 11.11 -9.96
C GLU A 102 -0.63 9.62 -10.16
N VAL A 103 0.50 9.16 -9.62
CA VAL A 103 0.86 7.75 -9.72
C VAL A 103 -0.16 6.88 -8.98
N ALA A 104 -0.53 7.28 -7.77
CA ALA A 104 -1.52 6.54 -6.99
C ALA A 104 -2.87 6.48 -7.71
N ALA A 105 -3.32 7.59 -8.28
CA ALA A 105 -4.56 7.63 -9.04
C ALA A 105 -4.50 6.69 -10.25
N HIS A 106 -3.36 6.62 -10.91
CA HIS A 106 -3.18 5.71 -12.04
C HIS A 106 -3.24 4.24 -11.59
N VAL A 107 -2.57 3.90 -10.48
CA VAL A 107 -2.62 2.55 -9.92
C VAL A 107 -4.07 2.20 -9.55
N SER A 108 -4.81 3.16 -8.99
CA SER A 108 -6.21 2.98 -8.60
C SER A 108 -7.13 2.67 -9.78
N SER A 109 -6.72 3.00 -10.99
CA SER A 109 -7.52 2.76 -12.19
C SER A 109 -7.35 1.35 -12.75
N ALA A 110 -6.63 0.47 -12.07
CA ALA A 110 -6.42 -0.91 -12.52
C ALA A 110 -7.75 -1.60 -12.82
N PRO A 111 -7.81 -2.42 -13.90
CA PRO A 111 -9.04 -3.10 -14.25
C PRO A 111 -9.36 -4.22 -13.25
N GLY A 112 -10.63 -4.39 -12.97
CA GLY A 112 -11.15 -5.45 -12.14
C GLY A 112 -12.18 -6.27 -12.87
N LYS A 113 -13.25 -6.63 -12.18
CA LYS A 113 -14.34 -7.42 -12.75
C LYS A 113 -14.96 -6.67 -13.93
N GLY A 114 -15.15 -7.37 -15.05
CA GLY A 114 -15.69 -6.78 -16.26
C GLY A 114 -14.76 -5.83 -16.97
N GLY A 115 -13.48 -5.76 -16.57
CA GLY A 115 -12.51 -4.84 -17.13
C GLY A 115 -12.69 -3.40 -16.66
N GLU A 116 -13.61 -3.14 -15.76
CA GLU A 116 -13.87 -1.80 -15.25
C GLU A 116 -12.79 -1.38 -14.24
N PRO A 117 -12.41 -0.09 -14.21
CA PRO A 117 -11.49 0.40 -13.18
C PRO A 117 -12.06 0.17 -11.78
N ILE A 118 -11.21 -0.28 -10.87
CA ILE A 118 -11.69 -0.61 -9.51
C ILE A 118 -11.85 0.62 -8.61
N HIS A 119 -11.18 1.73 -8.94
CA HIS A 119 -11.26 2.97 -8.16
C HIS A 119 -11.00 2.77 -6.67
N GLU A 120 -10.03 1.91 -6.33
CA GLU A 120 -9.73 1.67 -4.92
C GLU A 120 -9.04 2.89 -4.29
N TRP A 121 -9.27 3.09 -3.00
CA TRP A 121 -8.54 4.09 -2.25
C TRP A 121 -7.15 3.55 -1.94
N LEU A 122 -6.13 4.36 -2.22
CA LEU A 122 -4.74 4.03 -1.91
C LEU A 122 -4.20 5.08 -0.95
N GLU A 123 -3.56 4.64 0.12
CA GLU A 123 -2.95 5.53 1.09
C GLU A 123 -1.57 5.95 0.56
N VAL A 124 -1.29 7.26 0.54
CA VAL A 124 0.00 7.78 0.07
C VAL A 124 0.69 8.45 1.25
N ARG A 125 1.89 7.99 1.58
CA ARG A 125 2.65 8.52 2.72
C ARG A 125 4.08 8.84 2.30
N PRO A 126 4.56 10.06 2.60
CA PRO A 126 5.97 10.37 2.35
C PRO A 126 6.86 9.62 3.33
N PHE A 127 8.04 9.23 2.87
CA PHE A 127 9.08 8.72 3.75
C PHE A 127 9.63 9.87 4.57
N MET A 128 10.06 9.55 5.78
CA MET A 128 10.69 10.51 6.66
C MET A 128 12.05 10.92 6.07
N ALA A 129 12.21 12.20 5.79
CA ALA A 129 13.42 12.72 5.15
C ALA A 129 14.39 13.35 6.17
N GLU A 130 13.88 13.75 7.33
CA GLU A 130 14.66 14.37 8.37
C GLU A 130 15.07 13.33 9.44
N ASP A 131 15.96 13.72 10.35
CA ASP A 131 16.36 12.85 11.44
C ASP A 131 15.22 12.61 12.44
N GLY A 132 15.43 11.69 13.39
CA GLY A 132 14.40 11.29 14.33
C GLY A 132 13.88 12.41 15.21
N GLN A 133 14.74 13.37 15.57
CA GLN A 133 14.35 14.50 16.42
C GLN A 133 13.42 15.45 15.67
N GLU A 134 13.76 15.76 14.43
CA GLU A 134 12.93 16.60 13.57
C GLU A 134 11.57 15.95 13.30
N ALA A 135 11.59 14.63 13.05
CA ALA A 135 10.36 13.88 12.81
C ALA A 135 9.44 13.90 14.03
N VAL A 136 9.99 13.74 15.24
CA VAL A 136 9.21 13.80 16.48
C VAL A 136 8.60 15.19 16.66
N LYS A 137 9.38 16.23 16.39
CA LYS A 137 8.91 17.61 16.49
C LYS A 137 7.73 17.85 15.56
N ARG A 138 7.82 17.43 14.32
CA ARG A 138 6.74 17.57 13.34
C ARG A 138 5.50 16.79 13.77
N PHE A 139 5.69 15.60 14.31
CA PHE A 139 4.59 14.79 14.81
C PHE A 139 3.84 15.52 15.93
N LYS A 140 4.58 16.10 16.87
CA LYS A 140 3.99 16.87 17.98
C LYS A 140 3.23 18.08 17.48
N GLU A 141 3.78 18.81 16.52
CA GLU A 141 3.14 20.00 15.93
C GLU A 141 1.82 19.62 15.25
N ARG A 142 1.79 18.47 14.57
CA ARG A 142 0.63 18.05 13.82
C ARG A 142 -0.45 17.43 14.71
N THR A 143 -0.08 16.71 15.76
CA THR A 143 -1.02 15.97 16.58
C THR A 143 -1.30 16.60 17.93
N GLY A 144 -0.49 17.56 18.37
CA GLY A 144 -0.61 18.17 19.68
C GLY A 144 -0.07 17.31 20.82
N HIS A 145 0.64 16.25 20.49
CA HIS A 145 1.23 15.34 21.47
C HIS A 145 2.75 15.52 21.49
#